data_e095b53e231370e4d7a8bd2891836a12
#
_entry.id   e095b53e231370e4d7a8bd2891836a12
#
_cell.length_a   1.000
_cell.length_b   1.000
_cell.length_c   1.000
_cell.angle_alpha   90.00
_cell.angle_beta   90.00
_cell.angle_gamma   90.00
#
_symmetry.space_group_name_H-M   'P 1'
#
loop_
_entity.id
_entity.type
_entity.pdbx_description
1 polymer ?
#
loop_
_entity_poly.entity_id
_entity_poly.type
_entity_poly.pdbx_seq_one_letter_code
_entity_poly.pdbx_strand_id
1 'polypeptide(L)'
;MISEKNIIKVDQKTTPIHYSKRTEPVLEVGADYYVCFGNNIAYPCTLTKIIEGTPRRIVINKYDNGKIFGEHTLFSNEIGRTPEEAVRNSVTF
;
A
#
# COMPACT_ATOMS: atom_id res chain seq x y z
N MET A 1 0.72 18.98 -2.66
CA MET A 1 1.80 18.25 -1.96
C MET A 1 1.29 17.75 -0.63
N ILE A 2 1.51 16.50 -0.35
CA ILE A 2 1.19 15.96 0.96
C ILE A 2 2.30 16.38 1.90
N SER A 3 2.01 17.33 2.78
CA SER A 3 3.01 17.78 3.74
C SER A 3 3.19 16.80 4.89
N GLU A 4 2.21 15.92 5.10
CA GLU A 4 2.23 14.98 6.21
C GLU A 4 1.93 13.58 5.72
N LYS A 5 2.81 12.65 6.09
CA LYS A 5 2.65 11.24 5.74
C LYS A 5 2.15 10.49 6.98
N ASN A 6 0.91 10.79 7.34
CA ASN A 6 0.29 10.23 8.53
C ASN A 6 -0.49 8.96 8.20
N ILE A 7 -0.53 8.06 9.16
CA ILE A 7 -1.39 6.89 9.05
C ILE A 7 -2.85 7.34 9.05
N ILE A 8 -3.69 6.61 8.32
CA ILE A 8 -5.11 6.90 8.19
C ILE A 8 -5.91 5.68 8.62
N LYS A 9 -6.80 5.89 9.59
CA LYS A 9 -7.72 4.84 10.01
C LYS A 9 -8.89 4.82 9.06
N VAL A 10 -9.14 3.66 8.44
CA VAL A 10 -10.19 3.49 7.45
C VAL A 10 -11.44 2.93 8.12
N ASP A 11 -12.62 3.23 7.55
CA ASP A 11 -13.90 2.73 8.02
C ASP A 11 -13.84 1.20 8.12
N GLN A 12 -14.28 0.67 9.27
CA GLN A 12 -14.28 -0.76 9.53
C GLN A 12 -15.17 -1.55 8.58
N LYS A 13 -16.07 -0.89 7.85
CA LYS A 13 -16.92 -1.54 6.85
C LYS A 13 -16.16 -1.92 5.60
N THR A 14 -14.97 -1.33 5.38
CA THR A 14 -14.15 -1.67 4.23
C THR A 14 -13.57 -3.07 4.44
N THR A 15 -13.87 -3.98 3.52
CA THR A 15 -13.47 -5.37 3.64
C THR A 15 -12.36 -5.69 2.66
N PRO A 16 -11.30 -6.39 3.09
CA PRO A 16 -10.25 -6.84 2.16
C PRO A 16 -10.82 -7.75 1.08
N ILE A 17 -10.27 -7.61 -0.12
CA ILE A 17 -10.64 -8.44 -1.28
C ILE A 17 -9.57 -9.52 -1.43
N HIS A 18 -10.00 -10.75 -1.77
CA HIS A 18 -9.05 -11.82 -2.06
C HIS A 18 -8.05 -11.36 -3.12
N TYR A 19 -6.79 -11.62 -2.89
CA TYR A 19 -5.74 -11.02 -3.69
C TYR A 19 -5.85 -11.32 -5.19
N SER A 20 -6.41 -12.46 -5.57
CA SER A 20 -6.62 -12.81 -6.98
C SER A 20 -7.63 -11.90 -7.70
N LYS A 21 -8.43 -11.14 -6.95
CA LYS A 21 -9.44 -10.23 -7.48
C LYS A 21 -9.07 -8.76 -7.30
N ARG A 22 -7.89 -8.49 -6.76
CA ARG A 22 -7.44 -7.12 -6.53
C ARG A 22 -7.01 -6.46 -7.83
N THR A 23 -7.28 -5.16 -7.93
CA THR A 23 -6.83 -4.38 -9.08
C THR A 23 -5.46 -3.79 -8.76
N GLU A 24 -4.51 -4.02 -9.66
CA GLU A 24 -3.21 -3.37 -9.54
C GLU A 24 -3.36 -1.89 -9.92
N PRO A 25 -2.94 -0.96 -9.06
CA PRO A 25 -2.94 0.45 -9.43
C PRO A 25 -1.87 0.72 -10.50
N VAL A 26 -1.98 1.88 -11.15
CA VAL A 26 -0.91 2.32 -12.04
C VAL A 26 0.33 2.56 -11.19
N LEU A 27 1.43 1.86 -11.51
CA LEU A 27 2.65 1.91 -10.73
C LEU A 27 3.64 2.92 -11.32
N GLU A 28 4.15 3.79 -10.47
CA GLU A 28 5.15 4.77 -10.86
C GLU A 28 6.18 4.88 -9.72
N VAL A 29 7.43 4.59 -10.03
CA VAL A 29 8.51 4.72 -9.06
C VAL A 29 8.63 6.18 -8.63
N GLY A 30 8.69 6.41 -7.31
CA GLY A 30 8.72 7.75 -6.73
C GLY A 30 7.36 8.28 -6.35
N ALA A 31 6.27 7.64 -6.78
CA ALA A 31 4.92 8.08 -6.44
C ALA A 31 4.50 7.56 -5.06
N ASP A 32 3.51 8.24 -4.49
CA ASP A 32 2.98 7.90 -3.17
C ASP A 32 1.73 7.04 -3.30
N TYR A 33 1.62 6.09 -2.39
CA TYR A 33 0.50 5.16 -2.31
C TYR A 33 0.16 4.93 -0.84
N TYR A 34 -0.77 4.03 -0.59
CA TYR A 34 -1.10 3.57 0.76
C TYR A 34 -0.97 2.06 0.83
N VAL A 35 -0.65 1.54 2.01
CA VAL A 35 -0.55 0.11 2.26
C VAL A 35 -1.21 -0.22 3.59
N CYS A 36 -1.88 -1.37 3.66
CA CYS A 36 -2.54 -1.82 4.88
C CYS A 36 -2.09 -3.25 5.19
N PHE A 37 -1.74 -3.48 6.43
CA PHE A 37 -1.29 -4.79 6.90
C PHE A 37 -2.38 -5.51 7.70
N GLY A 38 -3.65 -5.36 7.28
CA GLY A 38 -4.73 -6.17 7.81
C GLY A 38 -5.46 -5.61 9.04
N ASN A 39 -5.29 -4.32 9.34
CA ASN A 39 -5.85 -3.74 10.56
C ASN A 39 -6.69 -2.49 10.31
N ASN A 40 -7.16 -2.27 9.09
CA ASN A 40 -7.92 -1.09 8.68
C ASN A 40 -7.17 0.23 8.88
N ILE A 41 -5.86 0.16 9.02
CA ILE A 41 -5.01 1.35 9.10
C ILE A 41 -4.19 1.40 7.82
N ALA A 42 -4.32 2.48 7.08
CA ALA A 42 -3.56 2.70 5.86
C ALA A 42 -2.33 3.54 6.18
N TYR A 43 -1.17 3.01 5.83
CA TYR A 43 0.09 3.72 5.98
C TYR A 43 0.47 4.35 4.65
N PRO A 44 0.83 5.63 4.63
CA PRO A 44 1.41 6.21 3.42
C PRO A 44 2.72 5.51 3.09
N CYS A 45 2.98 5.34 1.82
CA CYS A 45 4.22 4.72 1.37
C CYS A 45 4.66 5.33 0.04
N THR A 46 5.93 5.17 -0.28
CA THR A 46 6.49 5.59 -1.56
C THR A 46 7.02 4.36 -2.29
N LEU A 47 6.63 4.21 -3.54
CA LEU A 47 7.13 3.12 -4.37
C LEU A 47 8.56 3.43 -4.80
N THR A 48 9.49 2.54 -4.44
CA THR A 48 10.90 2.76 -4.73
C THR A 48 11.43 1.85 -5.84
N LYS A 49 10.79 0.70 -6.07
CA LYS A 49 11.28 -0.25 -7.05
C LYS A 49 10.16 -1.16 -7.54
N ILE A 50 10.19 -1.52 -8.80
CA ILE A 50 9.30 -2.52 -9.38
C ILE A 50 10.16 -3.72 -9.77
N ILE A 51 9.78 -4.91 -9.29
CA ILE A 51 10.45 -6.16 -9.61
C ILE A 51 9.54 -6.93 -10.57
N GLU A 52 9.93 -6.94 -11.83
CA GLU A 52 9.16 -7.65 -12.85
C GLU A 52 9.20 -9.15 -12.62
N GLY A 53 8.10 -9.80 -12.94
CA GLY A 53 7.98 -11.24 -12.76
C GLY A 53 6.52 -11.65 -12.72
N THR A 54 6.30 -12.92 -12.43
CA THR A 54 4.96 -13.50 -12.30
C THR A 54 4.89 -14.19 -10.93
N PRO A 55 4.29 -13.54 -9.94
CA PRO A 55 3.67 -12.22 -9.96
C PRO A 55 4.70 -11.08 -9.88
N ARG A 56 4.30 -9.90 -10.36
CA ARG A 56 5.09 -8.69 -10.20
C ARG A 56 5.13 -8.29 -8.74
N ARG A 57 6.30 -7.85 -8.28
CA ARG A 57 6.48 -7.39 -6.90
C ARG A 57 6.99 -5.96 -6.89
N ILE A 58 6.83 -5.31 -5.76
CA ILE A 58 7.26 -3.93 -5.57
C ILE A 58 7.96 -3.77 -4.24
N VAL A 59 8.81 -2.77 -4.17
CA VAL A 59 9.45 -2.37 -2.92
C VAL A 59 8.94 -0.98 -2.57
N ILE A 60 8.52 -0.81 -1.33
CA ILE A 60 8.00 0.45 -0.82
C ILE A 60 8.74 0.86 0.45
N ASN A 61 8.77 2.17 0.69
CA ASN A 61 9.12 2.71 2.00
C ASN A 61 7.83 3.10 2.71
N LYS A 62 7.55 2.47 3.84
CA LYS A 62 6.38 2.76 4.64
C LYS A 62 6.69 3.91 5.60
N TYR A 63 5.73 4.83 5.74
CA TYR A 63 5.84 5.95 6.67
C TYR A 63 4.90 5.74 7.84
N ASP A 64 5.34 6.16 9.01
CA ASP A 64 4.54 6.18 10.21
C ASP A 64 4.70 7.57 10.83
N ASN A 65 3.63 8.37 10.74
CA ASN A 65 3.58 9.74 11.24
C ASN A 65 4.76 10.59 10.73
N GLY A 66 4.97 10.51 9.41
CA GLY A 66 5.97 11.35 8.74
C GLY A 66 7.38 10.79 8.72
N LYS A 67 7.62 9.68 9.39
CA LYS A 67 8.95 9.05 9.43
C LYS A 67 8.96 7.77 8.63
N ILE A 68 10.08 7.49 7.95
CA ILE A 68 10.26 6.21 7.27
C ILE A 68 10.34 5.12 8.34
N PHE A 69 9.41 4.18 8.26
CA PHE A 69 9.33 3.10 9.23
C PHE A 69 9.92 1.79 8.72
N GLY A 70 10.28 1.71 7.47
CA GLY A 70 10.93 0.54 6.93
C GLY A 70 10.61 0.31 5.47
N GLU A 71 11.41 -0.57 4.88
CA GLU A 71 11.24 -1.00 3.51
C GLU A 71 10.53 -2.34 3.51
N HIS A 72 9.56 -2.50 2.61
CA HIS A 72 8.80 -3.72 2.47
C HIS A 72 8.75 -4.15 1.01
N THR A 73 8.83 -5.45 0.78
CA THR A 73 8.60 -6.03 -0.55
C THR A 73 7.24 -6.68 -0.55
N LEU A 74 6.40 -6.27 -1.50
CA LEU A 74 5.00 -6.68 -1.57
C LEU A 74 4.68 -7.16 -2.99
N PHE A 75 3.51 -7.79 -3.15
CA PHE A 75 2.94 -7.96 -4.47
C PHE A 75 2.41 -6.62 -4.98
N SER A 76 2.46 -6.42 -6.29
CA SER A 76 2.08 -5.14 -6.91
C SER A 76 0.63 -4.74 -6.66
N ASN A 77 -0.24 -5.70 -6.35
CA ASN A 77 -1.65 -5.44 -6.08
C ASN A 77 -1.97 -5.36 -4.58
N GLU A 78 -0.96 -5.17 -3.74
CA GLU A 78 -1.16 -5.05 -2.29
C GLU A 78 -1.11 -3.61 -1.79
N ILE A 79 -1.07 -2.65 -2.69
CA ILE A 79 -1.11 -1.23 -2.36
C ILE A 79 -2.31 -0.57 -3.03
N GLY A 80 -2.65 0.63 -2.60
CA GLY A 80 -3.75 1.37 -3.18
C GLY A 80 -3.42 2.85 -3.32
N ARG A 81 -4.18 3.53 -4.17
CA ARG A 81 -4.04 4.98 -4.39
C ARG A 81 -4.77 5.78 -3.33
N THR A 82 -5.71 5.14 -2.64
CA THR A 82 -6.48 5.74 -1.55
C THR A 82 -6.38 4.83 -0.33
N PRO A 83 -6.65 5.36 0.87
CA PRO A 83 -6.66 4.51 2.07
C PRO A 83 -7.64 3.35 1.98
N GLU A 84 -8.83 3.59 1.42
CA GLU A 84 -9.85 2.55 1.26
C GLU A 84 -9.37 1.44 0.32
N GLU A 85 -8.76 1.83 -0.78
CA GLU A 85 -8.22 0.86 -1.73
C GLU A 85 -7.11 0.03 -1.09
N ALA A 86 -6.26 0.66 -0.28
CA ALA A 86 -5.20 -0.04 0.43
C ALA A 86 -5.78 -1.09 1.39
N VAL A 87 -6.88 -0.76 2.08
CA VAL A 87 -7.52 -1.73 2.98
C VAL A 87 -8.11 -2.89 2.19
N ARG A 88 -8.75 -2.63 1.05
CA ARG A 88 -9.26 -3.69 0.18
C ARG A 88 -8.15 -4.59 -0.33
N ASN A 89 -6.97 -4.02 -0.57
CA ASN A 89 -5.80 -4.73 -1.07
C ASN A 89 -4.83 -5.09 0.05
N SER A 90 -5.29 -5.18 1.28
CA SER A 90 -4.41 -5.33 2.43
C SER A 90 -3.51 -6.56 2.30
N VAL A 91 -2.29 -6.39 2.79
CA VAL A 91 -1.32 -7.48 2.83
C VAL A 91 -1.84 -8.55 3.78
N THR A 92 -1.91 -9.78 3.29
CA THR A 92 -2.33 -10.93 4.10
C THR A 92 -1.13 -11.83 4.35
N PHE A 93 -1.03 -12.28 5.58
CA PHE A 93 0.03 -13.16 6.00
C PHE A 93 -0.45 -14.59 6.07
#